data_2efb12266a0465b8ac4ddccd74c457af
#
_entry.id   2efb12266a0465b8ac4ddccd74c457af
#
_cell.length_a   1.000
_cell.length_b   1.000
_cell.length_c   1.000
_cell.angle_alpha   90.00
_cell.angle_beta   90.00
_cell.angle_gamma   90.00
#
_symmetry.space_group_name_H-M   'P 1'
#
loop_
_entity.id
_entity.type
_entity.pdbx_description
1 polymer ?
#
loop_
_entity_poly.entity_id
_entity_poly.type
_entity_poly.pdbx_seq_one_letter_code
_entity_poly.pdbx_strand_id
1 'polypeptide(L)'
;MKILITGGNGQLAFDCNEVLKKKYEVLSHSHKEMDILDFGQTERIINIFKPDTILNCAAYTKVDACETEKDLAWKVNVIGPKNLAEISEKLGCKIIHISTDYVFSGKKPTPEYYVEDDSPDPLTYYGNTKLEGELAIQKATNSYAIIRTA
;
A
#
# COMPACT_ATOMS: atom_id res chain seq x y z
N MET A 1 8.58 10.87 -15.84
CA MET A 1 8.13 10.49 -14.48
C MET A 1 8.63 9.08 -14.20
N LYS A 2 9.24 8.87 -13.03
CA LYS A 2 9.74 7.58 -12.55
C LYS A 2 8.78 7.01 -11.52
N ILE A 3 8.43 5.74 -11.65
CA ILE A 3 7.48 5.07 -10.76
C ILE A 3 8.15 3.83 -10.17
N LEU A 4 8.15 3.72 -8.84
CA LEU A 4 8.54 2.51 -8.14
C LEU A 4 7.28 1.74 -7.74
N ILE A 5 7.19 0.46 -8.12
CA ILE A 5 6.09 -0.43 -7.73
C ILE A 5 6.62 -1.46 -6.72
N THR A 6 5.96 -1.57 -5.58
CA THR A 6 6.24 -2.62 -4.58
C THR A 6 5.28 -3.79 -4.74
N GLY A 7 5.66 -4.96 -4.27
CA GLY A 7 4.82 -6.16 -4.41
C GLY A 7 4.76 -6.71 -5.83
N GLY A 8 5.84 -6.55 -6.61
CA GLY A 8 5.92 -6.81 -8.05
C GLY A 8 5.52 -8.21 -8.52
N ASN A 9 5.46 -9.21 -7.61
CA ASN A 9 4.96 -10.56 -7.93
C ASN A 9 3.43 -10.69 -7.77
N GLY A 10 2.76 -9.66 -7.25
CA GLY A 10 1.29 -9.63 -7.13
C GLY A 10 0.63 -9.30 -8.47
N GLN A 11 -0.61 -9.79 -8.65
CA GLN A 11 -1.37 -9.60 -9.89
C GLN A 11 -1.52 -8.11 -10.24
N LEU A 12 -1.99 -7.29 -9.31
CA LEU A 12 -2.19 -5.86 -9.55
C LEU A 12 -0.88 -5.14 -9.90
N ALA A 13 0.21 -5.45 -9.18
CA ALA A 13 1.51 -4.84 -9.45
C ALA A 13 2.03 -5.21 -10.85
N PHE A 14 1.82 -6.46 -11.27
CA PHE A 14 2.16 -6.91 -12.62
C PHE A 14 1.37 -6.14 -13.68
N ASP A 15 0.05 -6.05 -13.55
CA ASP A 15 -0.80 -5.35 -14.52
C ASP A 15 -0.49 -3.85 -14.57
N CYS A 16 -0.27 -3.23 -13.41
CA CYS A 16 0.16 -1.83 -13.33
C CYS A 16 1.52 -1.62 -14.05
N ASN A 17 2.50 -2.51 -13.84
CA ASN A 17 3.78 -2.43 -14.52
C ASN A 17 3.61 -2.52 -16.04
N GLU A 18 2.81 -3.48 -16.56
CA GLU A 18 2.58 -3.65 -18.00
C GLU A 18 1.93 -2.42 -18.66
N VAL A 19 1.08 -1.72 -17.94
CA VAL A 19 0.43 -0.51 -18.43
C VAL A 19 1.35 0.71 -18.32
N LEU A 20 1.96 0.91 -17.14
CA LEU A 20 2.71 2.12 -16.82
C LEU A 20 4.05 2.20 -17.57
N LYS A 21 4.75 1.08 -17.79
CA LYS A 21 6.03 1.05 -18.53
C LYS A 21 5.93 1.52 -19.99
N LYS A 22 4.71 1.61 -20.54
CA LYS A 22 4.48 2.16 -21.89
C LYS A 22 4.69 3.66 -21.99
N LYS A 23 4.63 4.37 -20.84
CA LYS A 23 4.68 5.85 -20.79
C LYS A 23 5.70 6.41 -19.80
N TYR A 24 6.14 5.59 -18.85
CA TYR A 24 6.96 6.01 -17.72
C TYR A 24 8.17 5.08 -17.53
N GLU A 25 9.20 5.57 -16.87
CA GLU A 25 10.29 4.74 -16.38
C GLU A 25 9.79 4.03 -15.10
N VAL A 26 9.65 2.71 -15.15
CA VAL A 26 9.08 1.92 -14.06
C VAL A 26 10.10 0.93 -13.53
N LEU A 27 10.26 0.93 -12.19
CA LEU A 27 10.99 -0.10 -11.45
C LEU A 27 9.98 -0.87 -10.60
N SER A 28 9.79 -2.15 -10.88
CA SER A 28 8.89 -3.01 -10.12
C SER A 28 9.68 -4.06 -9.36
N HIS A 29 9.53 -4.08 -8.03
CA HIS A 29 10.24 -5.00 -7.16
C HIS A 29 9.31 -5.94 -6.41
N SER A 30 9.66 -7.22 -6.43
CA SER A 30 9.08 -8.25 -5.57
C SER A 30 9.59 -8.11 -4.13
N HIS A 31 8.96 -8.82 -3.19
CA HIS A 31 9.42 -8.88 -1.79
C HIS A 31 10.89 -9.35 -1.65
N LYS A 32 11.34 -10.26 -2.53
CA LYS A 32 12.73 -10.75 -2.50
C LYS A 32 13.76 -9.69 -2.91
N GLU A 33 13.37 -8.76 -3.78
CA GLU A 33 14.22 -7.69 -4.29
C GLU A 33 14.17 -6.46 -3.40
N MET A 34 13.03 -6.20 -2.77
CA MET A 34 12.82 -5.08 -1.85
C MET A 34 11.80 -5.46 -0.78
N ASP A 35 12.29 -5.68 0.45
CA ASP A 35 11.43 -5.91 1.60
C ASP A 35 11.06 -4.56 2.22
N ILE A 36 9.77 -4.19 2.15
CA ILE A 36 9.26 -2.93 2.72
C ILE A 36 9.40 -2.86 4.24
N LEU A 37 9.70 -3.97 4.92
CA LEU A 37 9.99 -4.02 6.35
C LEU A 37 11.46 -3.67 6.64
N ASP A 38 12.37 -3.87 5.69
CA ASP A 38 13.76 -3.43 5.80
C ASP A 38 13.86 -1.96 5.36
N PHE A 39 13.75 -1.06 6.35
CA PHE A 39 13.80 0.37 6.12
C PHE A 39 15.08 0.81 5.40
N GLY A 40 16.24 0.28 5.81
CA GLY A 40 17.54 0.67 5.24
C GLY A 40 17.70 0.21 3.79
N GLN A 41 17.28 -1.02 3.46
CA GLN A 41 17.30 -1.52 2.09
C GLN A 41 16.35 -0.70 1.21
N THR A 42 15.12 -0.50 1.68
CA THR A 42 14.07 0.24 0.97
C THR A 42 14.50 1.69 0.71
N GLU A 43 15.00 2.39 1.71
CA GLU A 43 15.50 3.77 1.57
C GLU A 43 16.65 3.85 0.54
N ARG A 44 17.58 2.90 0.56
CA ARG A 44 18.70 2.86 -0.39
C ARG A 44 18.21 2.69 -1.83
N ILE A 45 17.28 1.76 -2.08
CA ILE A 45 16.70 1.51 -3.41
C ILE A 45 16.01 2.77 -3.91
N ILE A 46 15.18 3.40 -3.08
CA ILE A 46 14.43 4.61 -3.44
C ILE A 46 15.39 5.77 -3.72
N ASN A 47 16.44 5.94 -2.91
CA ASN A 47 17.46 6.96 -3.13
C ASN A 47 18.25 6.80 -4.43
N ILE A 48 18.52 5.56 -4.85
CA ILE A 48 19.22 5.27 -6.11
C ILE A 48 18.29 5.53 -7.30
N PHE A 49 17.08 5.00 -7.27
CA PHE A 49 16.14 5.11 -8.38
C PHE A 49 15.53 6.51 -8.48
N LYS A 50 15.32 7.20 -7.36
CA LYS A 50 14.71 8.54 -7.26
C LYS A 50 13.35 8.60 -7.98
N PRO A 51 12.35 7.84 -7.51
CA PRO A 51 11.02 7.86 -8.11
C PRO A 51 10.32 9.20 -7.82
N ASP A 52 9.50 9.65 -8.76
CA ASP A 52 8.52 10.71 -8.53
C ASP A 52 7.33 10.18 -7.71
N THR A 53 7.03 8.88 -7.89
CA THR A 53 5.89 8.23 -7.24
C THR A 53 6.24 6.79 -6.84
N ILE A 54 5.83 6.41 -5.63
CA ILE A 54 5.83 5.03 -5.15
C ILE A 54 4.40 4.50 -5.23
N LEU A 55 4.17 3.43 -5.99
CA LEU A 55 2.92 2.68 -6.02
C LEU A 55 3.06 1.44 -5.13
N ASN A 56 2.46 1.50 -3.95
CA ASN A 56 2.51 0.40 -2.98
C ASN A 56 1.37 -0.59 -3.22
N CYS A 57 1.71 -1.70 -3.89
CA CYS A 57 0.84 -2.88 -4.05
C CYS A 57 1.20 -4.02 -3.08
N ALA A 58 2.26 -3.87 -2.29
CA ALA A 58 2.65 -4.89 -1.31
C ALA A 58 1.63 -4.95 -0.17
N ALA A 59 1.10 -6.13 0.10
CA ALA A 59 0.19 -6.38 1.20
C ALA A 59 0.15 -7.87 1.56
N TYR A 60 -0.19 -8.18 2.81
CA TYR A 60 -0.60 -9.51 3.24
C TYR A 60 -2.12 -9.62 3.09
N THR A 61 -2.57 -10.33 2.05
CA THR A 61 -3.97 -10.32 1.58
C THR A 61 -4.77 -11.58 1.92
N LYS A 62 -4.17 -12.54 2.64
CA LYS A 62 -4.84 -13.77 3.08
C LYS A 62 -5.77 -13.45 4.26
N VAL A 63 -7.00 -13.03 3.98
CA VAL A 63 -7.97 -12.52 4.97
C VAL A 63 -8.09 -13.46 6.16
N ASP A 64 -8.39 -14.75 5.92
CA ASP A 64 -8.57 -15.75 6.99
C ASP A 64 -7.26 -15.97 7.80
N ALA A 65 -6.12 -16.01 7.11
CA ALA A 65 -4.83 -16.20 7.78
C ALA A 65 -4.43 -14.97 8.63
N CYS A 66 -4.92 -13.77 8.31
CA CYS A 66 -4.70 -12.58 9.14
C CYS A 66 -5.24 -12.77 10.57
N GLU A 67 -6.28 -13.55 10.76
CA GLU A 67 -6.85 -13.81 12.11
C GLU A 67 -5.90 -14.60 13.01
N THR A 68 -5.02 -15.42 12.44
CA THR A 68 -4.04 -16.25 13.15
C THR A 68 -2.62 -15.72 13.05
N GLU A 69 -2.23 -15.14 11.91
CA GLU A 69 -0.90 -14.59 11.64
C GLU A 69 -0.85 -13.06 11.87
N LYS A 70 -1.41 -12.62 12.99
CA LYS A 70 -1.63 -11.19 13.30
C LYS A 70 -0.37 -10.34 13.22
N ASP A 71 0.74 -10.83 13.75
CA ASP A 71 2.01 -10.10 13.74
C ASP A 71 2.55 -9.88 12.32
N LEU A 72 2.42 -10.89 11.44
CA LEU A 72 2.84 -10.78 10.05
C LEU A 72 1.94 -9.81 9.29
N ALA A 73 0.62 -9.96 9.44
CA ALA A 73 -0.34 -9.07 8.82
C ALA A 73 -0.11 -7.60 9.23
N TRP A 74 0.10 -7.35 10.54
CA TRP A 74 0.41 -6.02 11.05
C TRP A 74 1.71 -5.45 10.45
N LYS A 75 2.78 -6.21 10.48
CA LYS A 75 4.06 -5.77 9.92
C LYS A 75 3.91 -5.38 8.45
N VAL A 76 3.37 -6.26 7.63
CA VAL A 76 3.28 -6.03 6.18
C VAL A 76 2.27 -4.92 5.84
N ASN A 77 1.10 -4.89 6.50
CA ASN A 77 0.02 -3.98 6.13
C ASN A 77 0.07 -2.62 6.85
N VAL A 78 0.83 -2.50 7.96
CA VAL A 78 0.94 -1.24 8.73
C VAL A 78 2.38 -0.70 8.70
N ILE A 79 3.35 -1.49 9.17
CA ILE A 79 4.73 -1.01 9.29
C ILE A 79 5.37 -0.81 7.91
N GLY A 80 5.13 -1.72 6.97
CA GLY A 80 5.64 -1.57 5.59
C GLY A 80 5.17 -0.27 4.91
N PRO A 81 3.86 0.01 4.82
CA PRO A 81 3.35 1.29 4.30
C PRO A 81 3.85 2.51 5.07
N LYS A 82 3.97 2.44 6.40
CA LYS A 82 4.57 3.51 7.21
C LYS A 82 6.00 3.80 6.78
N ASN A 83 6.85 2.78 6.66
CA ASN A 83 8.24 2.93 6.21
C ASN A 83 8.31 3.62 4.85
N LEU A 84 7.49 3.17 3.88
CA LEU A 84 7.43 3.78 2.56
C LEU A 84 7.02 5.25 2.61
N ALA A 85 6.03 5.59 3.45
CA ALA A 85 5.55 6.95 3.60
C ALA A 85 6.60 7.87 4.25
N GLU A 86 7.30 7.42 5.29
CA GLU A 86 8.40 8.16 5.92
C GLU A 86 9.55 8.42 4.95
N ILE A 87 9.90 7.41 4.13
CA ILE A 87 10.93 7.56 3.10
C ILE A 87 10.44 8.52 2.00
N SER A 88 9.18 8.41 1.57
CA SER A 88 8.62 9.28 0.53
C SER A 88 8.61 10.75 0.95
N GLU A 89 8.24 11.05 2.21
CA GLU A 89 8.28 12.40 2.76
C GLU A 89 9.69 12.95 2.78
N LYS A 90 10.66 12.17 3.26
CA LYS A 90 12.08 12.54 3.33
C LYS A 90 12.67 12.86 1.96
N LEU A 91 12.23 12.15 0.92
CA LEU A 91 12.77 12.28 -0.45
C LEU A 91 11.91 13.15 -1.37
N GLY A 92 10.78 13.66 -0.89
CA GLY A 92 9.89 14.53 -1.62
C GLY A 92 9.15 13.84 -2.79
N CYS A 93 8.90 12.52 -2.71
CA CYS A 93 8.11 11.80 -3.70
C CYS A 93 6.71 11.48 -3.18
N LYS A 94 5.78 11.18 -4.10
CA LYS A 94 4.39 10.82 -3.76
C LYS A 94 4.27 9.34 -3.45
N ILE A 95 3.43 8.97 -2.48
CA ILE A 95 3.01 7.58 -2.28
C ILE A 95 1.55 7.38 -2.71
N ILE A 96 1.30 6.35 -3.52
CA ILE A 96 -0.04 5.83 -3.84
C ILE A 96 -0.15 4.45 -3.19
N HIS A 97 -1.10 4.30 -2.27
CA HIS A 97 -1.30 3.05 -1.53
C HIS A 97 -2.59 2.35 -1.94
N ILE A 98 -2.47 1.08 -2.28
CA ILE A 98 -3.63 0.23 -2.55
C ILE A 98 -4.19 -0.31 -1.24
N SER A 99 -5.38 0.11 -0.92
CA SER A 99 -6.17 -0.35 0.22
C SER A 99 -7.34 -1.23 -0.24
N THR A 100 -8.35 -1.40 0.58
CA THR A 100 -9.46 -2.34 0.37
C THR A 100 -10.77 -1.75 0.85
N ASP A 101 -11.88 -2.24 0.28
CA ASP A 101 -13.24 -2.01 0.79
C ASP A 101 -13.51 -2.70 2.14
N TYR A 102 -12.69 -3.68 2.55
CA TYR A 102 -12.76 -4.31 3.89
C TYR A 102 -12.53 -3.34 5.05
N VAL A 103 -12.12 -2.10 4.78
CA VAL A 103 -12.10 -1.03 5.80
C VAL A 103 -13.50 -0.60 6.21
N PHE A 104 -14.52 -0.95 5.45
CA PHE A 104 -15.92 -0.69 5.75
C PHE A 104 -16.62 -1.94 6.31
N SER A 105 -17.73 -1.73 7.04
CA SER A 105 -18.47 -2.83 7.68
C SER A 105 -19.35 -3.65 6.74
N GLY A 106 -19.60 -3.19 5.53
CA GLY A 106 -20.53 -3.84 4.60
C GLY A 106 -22.02 -3.75 5.00
N LYS A 107 -22.37 -2.94 6.01
CA LYS A 107 -23.74 -2.86 6.57
C LYS A 107 -24.66 -1.89 5.81
N LYS A 108 -24.17 -1.13 4.83
CA LYS A 108 -25.06 -0.25 4.05
C LYS A 108 -26.09 -1.08 3.28
N PRO A 109 -27.38 -0.73 3.34
CA PRO A 109 -28.42 -1.44 2.61
C PRO A 109 -28.29 -1.19 1.11
N THR A 110 -28.54 -2.21 0.31
CA THR A 110 -28.65 -2.08 -1.15
C THR A 110 -29.83 -1.17 -1.51
N PRO A 111 -29.71 -0.20 -2.44
CA PRO A 111 -28.58 0.01 -3.37
C PRO A 111 -27.54 1.07 -2.93
N GLU A 112 -27.40 1.36 -1.65
CA GLU A 112 -26.44 2.37 -1.17
C GLU A 112 -24.99 1.91 -1.39
N TYR A 113 -24.12 2.87 -1.70
CA TYR A 113 -22.69 2.64 -1.91
C TYR A 113 -21.86 3.32 -0.82
N TYR A 114 -20.69 2.77 -0.53
CA TYR A 114 -19.70 3.47 0.27
C TYR A 114 -19.01 4.53 -0.59
N VAL A 115 -18.71 5.67 0.06
CA VAL A 115 -17.94 6.78 -0.52
C VAL A 115 -16.70 7.03 0.33
N GLU A 116 -15.79 7.84 -0.18
CA GLU A 116 -14.47 8.07 0.43
C GLU A 116 -14.56 8.66 1.84
N ASP A 117 -15.59 9.48 2.12
CA ASP A 117 -15.81 10.17 3.40
C ASP A 117 -16.61 9.34 4.41
N ASP A 118 -17.07 8.15 4.04
CA ASP A 118 -17.74 7.26 4.98
C ASP A 118 -16.78 6.81 6.09
N SER A 119 -17.28 6.76 7.30
CA SER A 119 -16.50 6.30 8.46
C SER A 119 -16.13 4.83 8.31
N PRO A 120 -14.83 4.48 8.37
CA PRO A 120 -14.41 3.08 8.39
C PRO A 120 -14.92 2.34 9.64
N ASP A 121 -15.30 1.08 9.46
CA ASP A 121 -15.73 0.16 10.53
C ASP A 121 -15.36 -1.29 10.14
N PRO A 122 -14.05 -1.64 10.10
CA PRO A 122 -13.60 -2.95 9.62
C PRO A 122 -14.05 -4.07 10.57
N LEU A 123 -14.57 -5.16 10.00
CA LEU A 123 -15.03 -6.32 10.75
C LEU A 123 -13.96 -7.44 10.87
N THR A 124 -12.94 -7.41 10.03
CA THR A 124 -11.87 -8.42 9.99
C THR A 124 -10.56 -7.83 10.45
N TYR A 125 -9.65 -8.69 10.94
CA TYR A 125 -8.29 -8.24 11.28
C TYR A 125 -7.55 -7.72 10.04
N TYR A 126 -7.76 -8.35 8.86
CA TYR A 126 -7.24 -7.84 7.60
C TYR A 126 -7.68 -6.40 7.34
N GLY A 127 -8.99 -6.13 7.37
CA GLY A 127 -9.54 -4.78 7.17
C GLY A 127 -8.98 -3.78 8.18
N ASN A 128 -8.87 -4.19 9.46
CA ASN A 128 -8.26 -3.35 10.50
C ASN A 128 -6.80 -3.02 10.20
N THR A 129 -5.98 -4.00 9.80
CA THR A 129 -4.57 -3.73 9.45
C THR A 129 -4.42 -2.83 8.23
N LYS A 130 -5.30 -2.95 7.23
CA LYS A 130 -5.30 -2.08 6.06
C LYS A 130 -5.66 -0.64 6.44
N LEU A 131 -6.68 -0.45 7.27
CA LEU A 131 -7.06 0.86 7.80
C LEU A 131 -5.91 1.50 8.61
N GLU A 132 -5.28 0.76 9.49
CA GLU A 132 -4.14 1.25 10.27
C GLU A 132 -2.94 1.63 9.37
N GLY A 133 -2.76 0.92 8.27
CA GLY A 133 -1.78 1.29 7.23
C GLY A 133 -2.11 2.62 6.55
N GLU A 134 -3.39 2.87 6.22
CA GLU A 134 -3.84 4.16 5.70
C GLU A 134 -3.53 5.29 6.69
N LEU A 135 -3.90 5.11 7.97
CA LEU A 135 -3.66 6.09 9.03
C LEU A 135 -2.16 6.34 9.26
N ALA A 136 -1.33 5.30 9.16
CA ALA A 136 0.12 5.43 9.29
C ALA A 136 0.71 6.27 8.15
N ILE A 137 0.25 6.10 6.91
CA ILE A 137 0.64 6.92 5.76
C ILE A 137 0.23 8.37 5.97
N GLN A 138 -1.03 8.62 6.35
CA GLN A 138 -1.57 9.97 6.58
C GLN A 138 -0.80 10.75 7.65
N LYS A 139 -0.29 10.05 8.68
CA LYS A 139 0.54 10.66 9.73
C LYS A 139 1.97 10.97 9.26
N ALA A 140 2.49 10.18 8.33
CA ALA A 140 3.89 10.27 7.91
C ALA A 140 4.13 11.27 6.79
N THR A 141 3.16 11.51 5.89
CA THR A 141 3.32 12.41 4.73
C THR A 141 2.01 13.07 4.34
N ASN A 142 2.08 14.25 3.73
CA ASN A 142 0.94 14.92 3.09
C ASN A 142 0.87 14.63 1.58
N SER A 143 1.91 14.00 0.99
CA SER A 143 1.99 13.69 -0.44
C SER A 143 1.58 12.24 -0.72
N TYR A 144 0.29 11.94 -0.51
CA TYR A 144 -0.24 10.58 -0.69
C TYR A 144 -1.54 10.54 -1.51
N ALA A 145 -1.88 9.35 -1.97
CA ALA A 145 -3.23 8.96 -2.38
C ALA A 145 -3.50 7.54 -1.88
N ILE A 146 -4.71 7.27 -1.41
CA ILE A 146 -5.17 5.95 -0.96
C ILE A 146 -6.29 5.52 -1.89
N ILE A 147 -6.15 4.31 -2.46
CA ILE A 147 -7.12 3.72 -3.38
C ILE A 147 -7.71 2.50 -2.69
N ARG A 148 -8.98 2.59 -2.29
CA ARG A 148 -9.75 1.46 -1.76
C ARG A 148 -10.40 0.72 -2.91
N THR A 149 -10.15 -0.56 -3.04
CA THR A 149 -10.70 -1.42 -4.10
C THR A 149 -11.29 -2.70 -3.51
N ALA A 150 -12.22 -3.33 -4.24
CA ALA A 150 -12.78 -4.63 -3.92
C ALA A 150 -11.79 -5.75 -4.24
#